data_a7890db88166e29fe3b62073ff5cdc79
#
_entry.id   a7890db88166e29fe3b62073ff5cdc79
#
_cell.length_a   1.000
_cell.length_b   1.000
_cell.length_c   1.000
_cell.angle_alpha   90.00
_cell.angle_beta   90.00
_cell.angle_gamma   90.00
#
_symmetry.space_group_name_H-M   'P 1'
#
loop_
_entity.id
_entity.type
_entity.pdbx_description
1 polymer ?
#
loop_
_entity_poly.entity_id
_entity_poly.type
_entity_poly.pdbx_seq_one_letter_code
_entity_poly.pdbx_strand_id
1 'polypeptide(L)'
;MSATKNPVLITGGAGFIGSNLADRLASDGHDVLIFDALRRPGVERNLRWLQARHPSRISAVTADLRDEQALADAAKDAKAVFHLAAQVAVTTSMVDPIDDFEVNIRGTLSLLEAVRRHGQRQGRRTPVIFASTNKVYGDLADVPLELVDDAYAPVDPAIRAHGVSEARPLDFHTPYGCSKGAADQYVLDYARSFDLPTAVLRMSCIYGPRQMGTEDQGWVAHFLIRALNGEPITIYGDGRQVRDVLFAADTVQAYVSAWERIEQVKGRAFNLGGGAANAISLRQLIAHIEYLMGRKVEVSYGDWRAGDQRYYVSDTRAARHALGLAEPTDWKRGVALLAEWLRAEKSGRPEAAPTVEAA
;
A
#
# COMPACT_ATOMS: atom_id res chain seq x y z
N MET A 1 5.30 -30.30 11.05
CA MET A 1 5.86 -29.20 10.27
C MET A 1 7.03 -28.64 11.07
N SER A 2 8.27 -28.66 10.52
CA SER A 2 9.42 -28.04 11.16
C SER A 2 9.15 -26.55 11.28
N ALA A 3 9.20 -25.99 12.49
CA ALA A 3 9.06 -24.54 12.69
C ALA A 3 10.18 -23.83 11.93
N THR A 4 9.82 -22.99 10.96
CA THR A 4 10.76 -22.15 10.23
C THR A 4 11.43 -21.21 11.23
N LYS A 5 12.74 -21.38 11.41
CA LYS A 5 13.48 -20.54 12.35
C LYS A 5 13.62 -19.13 11.78
N ASN A 6 13.14 -18.13 12.53
CA ASN A 6 13.23 -16.71 12.23
C ASN A 6 12.60 -16.28 10.88
N PRO A 7 11.29 -16.50 10.66
CA PRO A 7 10.64 -16.03 9.45
C PRO A 7 10.55 -14.50 9.39
N VAL A 8 10.31 -13.96 8.20
CA VAL A 8 9.77 -12.59 8.05
C VAL A 8 8.26 -12.67 8.24
N LEU A 9 7.72 -11.92 9.20
CA LEU A 9 6.28 -11.83 9.41
C LEU A 9 5.68 -10.74 8.52
N ILE A 10 4.63 -11.08 7.77
CA ILE A 10 3.83 -10.11 7.01
C ILE A 10 2.39 -10.20 7.50
N THR A 11 1.93 -9.20 8.25
CA THR A 11 0.50 -9.08 8.55
C THR A 11 -0.21 -8.48 7.35
N GLY A 12 -1.38 -9.00 6.98
CA GLY A 12 -2.03 -8.65 5.70
C GLY A 12 -1.29 -9.24 4.49
N GLY A 13 -0.55 -10.33 4.70
CA GLY A 13 0.32 -10.92 3.69
C GLY A 13 -0.40 -11.60 2.53
N ALA A 14 -1.68 -11.92 2.66
CA ALA A 14 -2.52 -12.41 1.54
C ALA A 14 -3.14 -11.25 0.73
N GLY A 15 -3.08 -10.00 1.23
CA GLY A 15 -3.54 -8.82 0.52
C GLY A 15 -2.69 -8.49 -0.71
N PHE A 16 -3.07 -7.42 -1.42
CA PHE A 16 -2.41 -6.99 -2.64
C PHE A 16 -0.89 -6.73 -2.46
N ILE A 17 -0.52 -5.77 -1.63
CA ILE A 17 0.89 -5.43 -1.41
C ILE A 17 1.60 -6.58 -0.69
N GLY A 18 0.93 -7.17 0.31
CA GLY A 18 1.48 -8.26 1.11
C GLY A 18 1.87 -9.48 0.28
N SER A 19 1.05 -9.88 -0.68
CA SER A 19 1.34 -11.03 -1.54
C SER A 19 2.50 -10.77 -2.50
N ASN A 20 2.60 -9.57 -3.08
CA ASN A 20 3.76 -9.19 -3.90
C ASN A 20 5.06 -9.13 -3.08
N LEU A 21 4.99 -8.62 -1.85
CA LEU A 21 6.14 -8.57 -0.94
C LEU A 21 6.54 -9.98 -0.49
N ALA A 22 5.57 -10.85 -0.16
CA ALA A 22 5.82 -12.24 0.22
C ALA A 22 6.48 -13.04 -0.90
N ASP A 23 6.02 -12.86 -2.15
CA ASP A 23 6.62 -13.49 -3.35
C ASP A 23 8.08 -13.06 -3.52
N ARG A 24 8.36 -11.77 -3.40
CA ARG A 24 9.72 -11.21 -3.51
C ARG A 24 10.63 -11.76 -2.41
N LEU A 25 10.23 -11.69 -1.15
CA LEU A 25 11.04 -12.17 -0.03
C LEU A 25 11.29 -13.68 -0.08
N ALA A 26 10.28 -14.47 -0.47
CA ALA A 26 10.44 -15.90 -0.66
C ALA A 26 11.37 -16.23 -1.83
N SER A 27 11.31 -15.46 -2.93
CA SER A 27 12.21 -15.57 -4.07
C SER A 27 13.65 -15.21 -3.70
N ASP A 28 13.84 -14.22 -2.83
CA ASP A 28 15.15 -13.82 -2.27
C ASP A 28 15.69 -14.83 -1.22
N GLY A 29 14.95 -15.91 -0.97
CA GLY A 29 15.39 -17.02 -0.10
C GLY A 29 14.95 -16.90 1.36
N HIS A 30 14.07 -15.96 1.71
CA HIS A 30 13.55 -15.82 3.07
C HIS A 30 12.37 -16.76 3.34
N ASP A 31 12.31 -17.29 4.54
CA ASP A 31 11.09 -17.91 5.05
C ASP A 31 10.12 -16.81 5.47
N VAL A 32 8.87 -16.91 5.03
CA VAL A 32 7.83 -15.90 5.26
C VAL A 32 6.65 -16.52 5.99
N LEU A 33 6.23 -15.85 7.06
CA LEU A 33 4.99 -16.15 7.77
C LEU A 33 3.93 -15.10 7.42
N ILE A 34 2.88 -15.53 6.76
CA ILE A 34 1.72 -14.70 6.46
C ILE A 34 0.76 -14.77 7.64
N PHE A 35 0.36 -13.60 8.17
CA PHE A 35 -0.72 -13.47 9.14
C PHE A 35 -1.84 -12.65 8.52
N ASP A 36 -3.00 -13.26 8.26
CA ASP A 36 -4.08 -12.62 7.52
C ASP A 36 -5.44 -13.20 7.94
N ALA A 37 -6.43 -12.33 8.12
CA ALA A 37 -7.79 -12.75 8.48
C ALA A 37 -8.59 -13.29 7.29
N LEU A 38 -8.10 -13.13 6.07
CA LEU A 38 -8.74 -13.52 4.79
C LEU A 38 -10.16 -12.94 4.63
N ARG A 39 -10.44 -11.76 5.24
CA ARG A 39 -11.79 -11.15 5.25
C ARG A 39 -12.18 -10.53 3.91
N ARG A 40 -11.19 -10.12 3.10
CA ARG A 40 -11.48 -9.48 1.81
C ARG A 40 -11.66 -10.52 0.71
N PRO A 41 -12.68 -10.37 -0.17
CA PRO A 41 -12.88 -11.29 -1.28
C PRO A 41 -11.63 -11.39 -2.17
N GLY A 42 -11.24 -12.60 -2.51
CA GLY A 42 -10.15 -12.88 -3.45
C GLY A 42 -8.76 -12.99 -2.83
N VAL A 43 -8.54 -12.56 -1.59
CA VAL A 43 -7.20 -12.65 -0.94
C VAL A 43 -6.76 -14.09 -0.70
N GLU A 44 -7.70 -15.01 -0.50
CA GLU A 44 -7.42 -16.45 -0.39
C GLU A 44 -6.81 -17.03 -1.68
N ARG A 45 -7.07 -16.41 -2.84
CA ARG A 45 -6.44 -16.79 -4.12
C ARG A 45 -4.97 -16.42 -4.13
N ASN A 46 -4.62 -15.24 -3.60
CA ASN A 46 -3.23 -14.80 -3.46
C ASN A 46 -2.46 -15.73 -2.51
N LEU A 47 -3.07 -16.13 -1.39
CA LEU A 47 -2.43 -17.05 -0.43
C LEU A 47 -2.16 -18.42 -1.08
N ARG A 48 -3.16 -19.00 -1.77
CA ARG A 48 -2.98 -20.29 -2.49
C ARG A 48 -1.89 -20.19 -3.55
N TRP A 49 -1.85 -19.10 -4.30
CA TRP A 49 -0.81 -18.86 -5.29
C TRP A 49 0.58 -18.81 -4.67
N LEU A 50 0.76 -18.06 -3.56
CA LEU A 50 2.04 -17.99 -2.83
C LEU A 50 2.49 -19.36 -2.33
N GLN A 51 1.59 -20.15 -1.74
CA GLN A 51 1.89 -21.49 -1.24
C GLN A 51 2.25 -22.48 -2.35
N ALA A 52 1.58 -22.38 -3.50
CA ALA A 52 1.91 -23.18 -4.67
C ALA A 52 3.26 -22.80 -5.29
N ARG A 53 3.59 -21.50 -5.32
CA ARG A 53 4.84 -20.99 -5.89
C ARG A 53 6.04 -21.22 -4.99
N HIS A 54 5.87 -21.13 -3.66
CA HIS A 54 6.93 -21.24 -2.65
C HIS A 54 6.55 -22.22 -1.53
N PRO A 55 6.33 -23.52 -1.84
CA PRO A 55 5.74 -24.47 -0.89
C PRO A 55 6.58 -24.72 0.37
N SER A 56 7.90 -24.51 0.29
CA SER A 56 8.81 -24.72 1.43
C SER A 56 9.10 -23.43 2.22
N ARG A 57 8.72 -22.25 1.72
CA ARG A 57 9.07 -20.95 2.33
C ARG A 57 7.89 -20.15 2.84
N ILE A 58 6.69 -20.41 2.32
CA ILE A 58 5.48 -19.69 2.73
C ILE A 58 4.71 -20.54 3.73
N SER A 59 4.56 -20.01 4.92
CA SER A 59 3.63 -20.49 5.94
C SER A 59 2.57 -19.44 6.24
N ALA A 60 1.42 -19.84 6.78
CA ALA A 60 0.34 -18.92 7.06
C ALA A 60 -0.38 -19.24 8.37
N VAL A 61 -0.79 -18.17 9.07
CA VAL A 61 -1.73 -18.17 10.18
C VAL A 61 -2.95 -17.37 9.76
N THR A 62 -4.11 -18.01 9.72
CA THR A 62 -5.37 -17.32 9.45
C THR A 62 -5.96 -16.85 10.77
N ALA A 63 -5.79 -15.57 11.06
CA ALA A 63 -6.30 -14.93 12.28
C ALA A 63 -6.48 -13.42 12.07
N ASP A 64 -7.31 -12.81 12.91
CA ASP A 64 -7.54 -11.36 12.94
C ASP A 64 -6.50 -10.66 13.83
N LEU A 65 -6.14 -9.40 13.55
CA LEU A 65 -5.24 -8.60 14.39
C LEU A 65 -5.74 -8.44 15.84
N ARG A 66 -7.04 -8.57 16.05
CA ARG A 66 -7.69 -8.53 17.38
C ARG A 66 -7.45 -9.79 18.21
N ASP A 67 -6.98 -10.87 17.59
CA ASP A 67 -6.49 -12.05 18.32
C ASP A 67 -5.06 -11.80 18.79
N GLU A 68 -4.96 -11.15 19.95
CA GLU A 68 -3.68 -10.75 20.55
C GLU A 68 -2.74 -11.95 20.80
N GLN A 69 -3.30 -13.13 21.12
CA GLN A 69 -2.48 -14.31 21.38
C GLN A 69 -1.90 -14.88 20.07
N ALA A 70 -2.73 -15.05 19.05
CA ALA A 70 -2.25 -15.51 17.74
C ALA A 70 -1.22 -14.54 17.13
N LEU A 71 -1.43 -13.23 17.30
CA LEU A 71 -0.52 -12.18 16.86
C LEU A 71 0.82 -12.23 17.60
N ALA A 72 0.79 -12.41 18.93
CA ALA A 72 1.99 -12.53 19.74
C ALA A 72 2.79 -13.80 19.40
N ASP A 73 2.11 -14.92 19.17
CA ASP A 73 2.76 -16.17 18.77
C ASP A 73 3.40 -16.06 17.38
N ALA A 74 2.75 -15.38 16.44
CA ALA A 74 3.29 -15.11 15.10
C ALA A 74 4.52 -14.18 15.14
N ALA A 75 4.52 -13.18 16.03
CA ALA A 75 5.62 -12.21 16.16
C ALA A 75 6.83 -12.75 16.92
N LYS A 76 6.67 -13.84 17.69
CA LYS A 76 7.66 -14.34 18.66
C LYS A 76 9.06 -14.56 18.07
N ASP A 77 9.13 -15.21 16.91
CA ASP A 77 10.41 -15.58 16.28
C ASP A 77 10.67 -14.80 14.98
N ALA A 78 9.87 -13.77 14.70
CA ALA A 78 10.03 -12.98 13.49
C ALA A 78 11.36 -12.20 13.48
N LYS A 79 12.13 -12.30 12.38
CA LYS A 79 13.36 -11.52 12.21
C LYS A 79 13.10 -10.10 11.74
N ALA A 80 11.94 -9.87 11.11
CA ALA A 80 11.40 -8.57 10.72
C ALA A 80 9.88 -8.68 10.60
N VAL A 81 9.17 -7.58 10.73
CA VAL A 81 7.72 -7.49 10.59
C VAL A 81 7.38 -6.43 9.55
N PHE A 82 6.62 -6.81 8.53
CA PHE A 82 5.95 -5.89 7.63
C PHE A 82 4.47 -5.82 8.03
N HIS A 83 4.06 -4.68 8.57
CA HIS A 83 2.71 -4.52 9.09
C HIS A 83 1.82 -3.85 8.05
N LEU A 84 1.13 -4.67 7.24
CA LEU A 84 0.26 -4.25 6.14
C LEU A 84 -1.22 -4.51 6.43
N ALA A 85 -1.55 -5.34 7.43
CA ALA A 85 -2.92 -5.60 7.82
C ALA A 85 -3.59 -4.32 8.34
N ALA A 86 -4.73 -3.99 7.79
CA ALA A 86 -5.53 -2.84 8.18
C ALA A 86 -6.97 -2.97 7.66
N GLN A 87 -7.91 -2.26 8.30
CA GLN A 87 -9.10 -1.78 7.62
C GLN A 87 -8.65 -0.63 6.71
N VAL A 88 -8.98 -0.65 5.42
CA VAL A 88 -8.33 0.21 4.41
C VAL A 88 -9.29 1.11 3.62
N ALA A 89 -10.61 0.95 3.81
CA ALA A 89 -11.61 1.72 3.07
C ALA A 89 -12.17 2.87 3.91
N VAL A 90 -12.10 4.10 3.39
CA VAL A 90 -12.69 5.27 4.03
C VAL A 90 -14.20 5.09 4.21
N THR A 91 -14.89 4.59 3.18
CA THR A 91 -16.36 4.35 3.20
C THR A 91 -16.76 3.39 4.32
N THR A 92 -16.05 2.28 4.49
CA THR A 92 -16.31 1.32 5.56
C THR A 92 -16.05 1.92 6.94
N SER A 93 -15.01 2.74 7.11
CA SER A 93 -14.71 3.40 8.39
C SER A 93 -15.80 4.38 8.82
N MET A 94 -16.53 4.98 7.86
CA MET A 94 -17.67 5.84 8.16
C MET A 94 -18.89 5.05 8.63
N VAL A 95 -19.00 3.78 8.24
CA VAL A 95 -20.10 2.89 8.66
C VAL A 95 -19.80 2.24 10.02
N ASP A 96 -18.57 1.79 10.23
CA ASP A 96 -18.14 1.16 11.47
C ASP A 96 -16.78 1.73 11.94
N PRO A 97 -16.78 2.89 12.60
CA PRO A 97 -15.55 3.51 13.12
C PRO A 97 -14.93 2.73 14.28
N ILE A 98 -15.69 1.88 14.99
CA ILE A 98 -15.17 1.05 16.07
C ILE A 98 -14.35 -0.11 15.50
N ASP A 99 -14.85 -0.83 14.48
CA ASP A 99 -14.06 -1.87 13.80
C ASP A 99 -12.75 -1.28 13.21
N ASP A 100 -12.84 -0.08 12.64
CA ASP A 100 -11.66 0.65 12.12
C ASP A 100 -10.63 0.95 13.23
N PHE A 101 -11.08 1.44 14.39
CA PHE A 101 -10.22 1.69 15.56
C PHE A 101 -9.57 0.39 16.08
N GLU A 102 -10.37 -0.65 16.29
CA GLU A 102 -9.91 -1.93 16.86
C GLU A 102 -8.87 -2.61 15.94
N VAL A 103 -9.07 -2.55 14.63
CA VAL A 103 -8.12 -3.14 13.67
C VAL A 103 -6.89 -2.25 13.52
N ASN A 104 -7.04 -0.95 13.25
CA ASN A 104 -5.94 -0.10 12.84
C ASN A 104 -5.11 0.42 14.01
N ILE A 105 -5.73 0.84 15.13
CA ILE A 105 -5.00 1.37 16.29
C ILE A 105 -4.65 0.23 17.25
N ARG A 106 -5.67 -0.46 17.77
CA ARG A 106 -5.44 -1.49 18.79
C ARG A 106 -4.61 -2.65 18.25
N GLY A 107 -4.92 -3.14 17.04
CA GLY A 107 -4.15 -4.19 16.40
C GLY A 107 -2.69 -3.80 16.17
N THR A 108 -2.40 -2.56 15.73
CA THR A 108 -1.03 -2.06 15.60
C THR A 108 -0.33 -1.98 16.94
N LEU A 109 -0.98 -1.46 17.98
CA LEU A 109 -0.40 -1.35 19.31
C LEU A 109 -0.11 -2.74 19.92
N SER A 110 -1.04 -3.70 19.77
CA SER A 110 -0.85 -5.08 20.22
C SER A 110 0.34 -5.74 19.53
N LEU A 111 0.53 -5.51 18.21
CA LEU A 111 1.71 -5.99 17.48
C LEU A 111 3.01 -5.37 18.01
N LEU A 112 3.05 -4.05 18.15
CA LEU A 112 4.24 -3.34 18.67
C LEU A 112 4.62 -3.84 20.05
N GLU A 113 3.64 -4.04 20.95
CA GLU A 113 3.88 -4.59 22.30
C GLU A 113 4.34 -6.05 22.26
N ALA A 114 3.78 -6.88 21.39
CA ALA A 114 4.24 -8.25 21.21
C ALA A 114 5.71 -8.29 20.76
N VAL A 115 6.07 -7.51 19.72
CA VAL A 115 7.44 -7.42 19.21
C VAL A 115 8.40 -6.89 20.28
N ARG A 116 8.02 -5.82 20.99
CA ARG A 116 8.85 -5.21 22.04
C ARG A 116 9.11 -6.18 23.18
N ARG A 117 8.05 -6.84 23.72
CA ARG A 117 8.17 -7.78 24.85
C ARG A 117 8.97 -9.03 24.49
N HIS A 118 8.77 -9.59 23.29
CA HIS A 118 9.57 -10.72 22.81
C HIS A 118 11.04 -10.31 22.59
N GLY A 119 11.27 -9.15 22.00
CA GLY A 119 12.62 -8.61 21.80
C GLY A 119 13.38 -8.44 23.10
N GLN A 120 12.75 -7.88 24.15
CA GLN A 120 13.35 -7.74 25.47
C GLN A 120 13.73 -9.06 26.09
N ARG A 121 12.88 -10.11 25.99
CA ARG A 121 13.16 -11.44 26.53
C ARG A 121 14.29 -12.16 25.80
N GLN A 122 14.49 -11.87 24.52
CA GLN A 122 15.46 -12.55 23.65
C GLN A 122 16.73 -11.74 23.39
N GLY A 123 16.84 -10.51 23.93
CA GLY A 123 17.96 -9.61 23.67
C GLY A 123 18.03 -9.17 22.20
N ARG A 124 16.89 -9.06 21.52
CA ARG A 124 16.80 -8.79 20.07
C ARG A 124 15.90 -7.60 19.80
N ARG A 125 16.25 -6.80 18.78
CA ARG A 125 15.42 -5.71 18.25
C ARG A 125 14.89 -6.11 16.89
N THR A 126 13.62 -6.52 16.81
CA THR A 126 12.97 -6.92 15.56
C THR A 126 12.45 -5.68 14.82
N PRO A 127 12.90 -5.41 13.58
CA PRO A 127 12.41 -4.30 12.78
C PRO A 127 10.92 -4.40 12.47
N VAL A 128 10.23 -3.24 12.47
CA VAL A 128 8.82 -3.13 12.05
C VAL A 128 8.69 -2.06 10.96
N ILE A 129 8.28 -2.44 9.78
CA ILE A 129 7.98 -1.54 8.66
C ILE A 129 6.47 -1.43 8.52
N PHE A 130 5.93 -0.23 8.68
CA PHE A 130 4.49 0.03 8.75
C PHE A 130 3.94 0.67 7.48
N ALA A 131 2.84 0.12 6.99
CA ALA A 131 2.05 0.67 5.91
C ALA A 131 1.09 1.75 6.42
N SER A 132 1.48 3.01 6.26
CA SER A 132 0.64 4.19 6.51
C SER A 132 0.01 4.68 5.19
N THR A 133 -0.59 5.86 5.21
CA THR A 133 -1.36 6.41 4.10
C THR A 133 -1.15 7.92 3.95
N ASN A 134 -1.34 8.43 2.74
CA ASN A 134 -1.42 9.87 2.48
C ASN A 134 -2.61 10.55 3.15
N LYS A 135 -3.62 9.80 3.59
CA LYS A 135 -4.79 10.36 4.28
C LYS A 135 -4.47 10.96 5.65
N VAL A 136 -3.25 10.76 6.16
CA VAL A 136 -2.75 11.46 7.35
C VAL A 136 -2.55 12.96 7.14
N TYR A 137 -2.57 13.45 5.89
CA TYR A 137 -2.46 14.87 5.55
C TYR A 137 -3.83 15.55 5.30
N GLY A 138 -4.95 14.86 5.56
CA GLY A 138 -6.29 15.38 5.37
C GLY A 138 -6.69 15.55 3.90
N ASP A 139 -7.61 16.45 3.64
CA ASP A 139 -8.14 16.73 2.30
C ASP A 139 -7.37 17.82 1.53
N LEU A 140 -6.39 18.47 2.17
CA LEU A 140 -5.58 19.55 1.61
C LEU A 140 -6.42 20.76 1.15
N ALA A 141 -7.49 21.09 1.87
CA ALA A 141 -8.41 22.18 1.52
C ALA A 141 -7.72 23.57 1.51
N ASP A 142 -6.61 23.71 2.24
CA ASP A 142 -5.78 24.91 2.31
C ASP A 142 -4.80 25.08 1.13
N VAL A 143 -4.70 24.08 0.23
CA VAL A 143 -3.85 24.15 -0.97
C VAL A 143 -4.69 24.72 -2.12
N PRO A 144 -4.43 26.00 -2.54
CA PRO A 144 -5.13 26.58 -3.67
C PRO A 144 -4.82 25.81 -4.96
N LEU A 145 -5.88 25.50 -5.72
CA LEU A 145 -5.80 24.74 -6.96
C LEU A 145 -6.32 25.56 -8.13
N GLU A 146 -5.74 25.35 -9.30
CA GLU A 146 -6.23 25.83 -10.60
C GLU A 146 -6.39 24.66 -11.57
N LEU A 147 -7.07 24.88 -12.67
CA LEU A 147 -7.18 23.89 -13.74
C LEU A 147 -6.08 24.13 -14.80
N VAL A 148 -5.29 23.09 -15.02
CA VAL A 148 -4.24 23.06 -16.05
C VAL A 148 -4.43 21.78 -16.87
N ASP A 149 -4.55 21.91 -18.18
CA ASP A 149 -4.72 20.78 -19.10
C ASP A 149 -5.80 19.76 -18.64
N ASP A 150 -6.96 20.29 -18.18
CA ASP A 150 -8.10 19.52 -17.69
C ASP A 150 -7.82 18.67 -16.44
N ALA A 151 -6.86 19.08 -15.60
CA ALA A 151 -6.54 18.48 -14.31
C ALA A 151 -6.36 19.56 -13.23
N TYR A 152 -6.58 19.21 -11.96
CA TYR A 152 -6.26 20.11 -10.85
C TYR A 152 -4.74 20.17 -10.64
N ALA A 153 -4.22 21.39 -10.51
CA ALA A 153 -2.81 21.63 -10.20
C ALA A 153 -2.68 22.66 -9.05
N PRO A 154 -1.73 22.49 -8.13
CA PRO A 154 -1.46 23.49 -7.10
C PRO A 154 -1.01 24.83 -7.71
N VAL A 155 -1.51 25.93 -7.15
CA VAL A 155 -1.00 27.27 -7.46
C VAL A 155 0.42 27.46 -6.94
N ASP A 156 0.74 26.86 -5.77
CA ASP A 156 2.08 26.84 -5.21
C ASP A 156 3.05 26.08 -6.13
N PRO A 157 4.10 26.76 -6.67
CA PRO A 157 5.05 26.16 -7.58
C PRO A 157 5.87 25.02 -6.97
N ALA A 158 6.15 25.06 -5.66
CA ALA A 158 6.91 24.00 -5.00
C ALA A 158 6.09 22.72 -4.84
N ILE A 159 4.81 22.84 -4.45
CA ILE A 159 3.89 21.70 -4.38
C ILE A 159 3.62 21.16 -5.78
N ARG A 160 3.48 22.02 -6.79
CA ARG A 160 3.29 21.62 -8.20
C ARG A 160 4.51 20.81 -8.71
N ALA A 161 5.72 21.27 -8.41
CA ALA A 161 6.96 20.65 -8.91
C ALA A 161 7.30 19.35 -8.17
N HIS A 162 7.03 19.26 -6.88
CA HIS A 162 7.55 18.19 -6.03
C HIS A 162 6.49 17.38 -5.32
N GLY A 163 5.27 17.90 -5.15
CA GLY A 163 4.23 17.29 -4.34
C GLY A 163 4.27 17.71 -2.86
N VAL A 164 3.48 17.01 -2.05
CA VAL A 164 3.34 17.22 -0.60
C VAL A 164 4.45 16.47 0.12
N SER A 165 5.27 17.19 0.90
CA SER A 165 6.38 16.60 1.66
C SER A 165 5.96 16.15 3.05
N GLU A 166 6.85 15.38 3.72
CA GLU A 166 6.67 14.93 5.11
C GLU A 166 6.72 16.07 6.13
N ALA A 167 7.19 17.26 5.73
CA ALA A 167 7.17 18.46 6.56
C ALA A 167 5.77 19.07 6.74
N ARG A 168 4.80 18.65 5.90
CA ARG A 168 3.43 19.09 6.06
C ARG A 168 2.86 18.61 7.39
N PRO A 169 2.19 19.50 8.17
CA PRO A 169 1.47 19.09 9.37
C PRO A 169 0.45 17.98 9.07
N LEU A 170 0.32 17.05 10.00
CA LEU A 170 -0.70 16.01 9.92
C LEU A 170 -2.06 16.61 10.25
N ASP A 171 -3.07 16.20 9.48
CA ASP A 171 -4.45 16.67 9.62
C ASP A 171 -5.38 15.49 9.33
N PHE A 172 -5.75 14.76 10.38
CA PHE A 172 -6.48 13.50 10.24
C PHE A 172 -7.95 13.74 9.97
N HIS A 173 -8.42 13.35 8.79
CA HIS A 173 -9.82 13.38 8.41
C HIS A 173 -10.37 11.96 8.24
N THR A 174 -11.66 11.78 8.55
CA THR A 174 -12.39 10.50 8.58
C THR A 174 -11.87 9.53 9.65
N PRO A 175 -12.67 8.56 10.12
CA PRO A 175 -12.19 7.55 11.07
C PRO A 175 -10.95 6.81 10.57
N TYR A 176 -10.90 6.46 9.27
CA TYR A 176 -9.74 5.83 8.64
C TYR A 176 -8.47 6.69 8.72
N GLY A 177 -8.57 7.98 8.39
CA GLY A 177 -7.43 8.90 8.50
C GLY A 177 -6.95 9.05 9.94
N CYS A 178 -7.90 9.15 10.89
CA CYS A 178 -7.59 9.20 12.33
C CYS A 178 -6.91 7.93 12.81
N SER A 179 -7.45 6.76 12.49
CA SER A 179 -6.90 5.48 12.98
C SER A 179 -5.54 5.17 12.38
N LYS A 180 -5.37 5.37 11.07
CA LYS A 180 -4.06 5.17 10.42
C LYS A 180 -3.04 6.20 10.88
N GLY A 181 -3.47 7.47 11.07
CA GLY A 181 -2.60 8.53 11.58
C GLY A 181 -2.15 8.29 13.01
N ALA A 182 -3.04 7.87 13.90
CA ALA A 182 -2.67 7.49 15.26
C ALA A 182 -1.71 6.30 15.27
N ALA A 183 -1.97 5.24 14.49
CA ALA A 183 -1.07 4.11 14.36
C ALA A 183 0.31 4.50 13.82
N ASP A 184 0.38 5.38 12.80
CA ASP A 184 1.61 5.98 12.25
C ASP A 184 2.44 6.62 13.37
N GLN A 185 1.81 7.42 14.23
CA GLN A 185 2.49 8.11 15.34
C GLN A 185 2.94 7.14 16.44
N TYR A 186 2.15 6.11 16.77
CA TYR A 186 2.60 5.05 17.68
C TYR A 186 3.84 4.32 17.15
N VAL A 187 3.86 3.96 15.88
CA VAL A 187 5.02 3.28 15.27
C VAL A 187 6.27 4.14 15.36
N LEU A 188 6.18 5.45 15.07
CA LEU A 188 7.29 6.39 15.21
C LEU A 188 7.74 6.56 16.66
N ASP A 189 6.79 6.63 17.59
CA ASP A 189 7.10 6.79 19.01
C ASP A 189 7.80 5.57 19.62
N TYR A 190 7.47 4.37 19.15
CA TYR A 190 8.14 3.15 19.61
C TYR A 190 9.64 3.12 19.28
N ALA A 191 10.07 3.75 18.19
CA ALA A 191 11.50 3.94 17.91
C ALA A 191 12.14 4.88 18.92
N ARG A 192 11.46 5.96 19.27
CA ARG A 192 11.96 6.98 20.20
C ARG A 192 11.94 6.50 21.66
N SER A 193 10.80 5.94 22.09
CA SER A 193 10.55 5.60 23.50
C SER A 193 11.11 4.25 23.90
N PHE A 194 11.22 3.29 22.98
CA PHE A 194 11.60 1.90 23.28
C PHE A 194 12.77 1.38 22.43
N ASP A 195 13.41 2.23 21.64
CA ASP A 195 14.50 1.84 20.71
C ASP A 195 14.11 0.66 19.78
N LEU A 196 12.82 0.54 19.47
CA LEU A 196 12.34 -0.44 18.50
C LEU A 196 12.63 0.09 17.07
N PRO A 197 13.38 -0.63 16.22
CA PRO A 197 13.69 -0.12 14.89
C PRO A 197 12.43 -0.15 14.00
N THR A 198 11.78 1.00 13.84
CA THR A 198 10.56 1.15 13.04
C THR A 198 10.76 2.11 11.89
N ALA A 199 10.05 1.90 10.78
CA ALA A 199 9.93 2.84 9.68
C ALA A 199 8.48 2.90 9.19
N VAL A 200 8.02 4.07 8.77
CA VAL A 200 6.66 4.32 8.30
C VAL A 200 6.69 4.71 6.83
N LEU A 201 5.90 4.02 6.00
CA LEU A 201 5.71 4.36 4.59
C LEU A 201 4.28 4.88 4.38
N ARG A 202 4.13 6.18 4.14
CA ARG A 202 2.86 6.88 3.88
C ARG A 202 2.53 6.76 2.40
N MET A 203 1.78 5.73 2.06
CA MET A 203 1.50 5.38 0.68
C MET A 203 0.46 6.30 0.04
N SER A 204 0.69 6.64 -1.23
CA SER A 204 -0.29 7.16 -2.16
C SER A 204 -1.03 6.02 -2.88
N CYS A 205 -1.40 6.19 -4.13
CA CYS A 205 -2.16 5.20 -4.89
C CYS A 205 -1.24 4.11 -5.47
N ILE A 206 -1.23 2.96 -4.83
CA ILE A 206 -0.48 1.80 -5.31
C ILE A 206 -1.36 0.95 -6.23
N TYR A 207 -0.80 0.45 -7.33
CA TYR A 207 -1.49 -0.42 -8.29
C TYR A 207 -0.57 -1.50 -8.86
N GLY A 208 -1.15 -2.63 -9.30
CA GLY A 208 -0.35 -3.71 -9.88
C GLY A 208 -1.02 -5.08 -9.82
N PRO A 209 -0.30 -6.12 -10.22
CA PRO A 209 -0.76 -7.51 -10.13
C PRO A 209 -1.24 -7.91 -8.74
N ARG A 210 -2.17 -8.87 -8.67
CA ARG A 210 -2.75 -9.35 -7.40
C ARG A 210 -3.68 -8.37 -6.68
N GLN A 211 -3.94 -7.19 -7.26
CA GLN A 211 -4.90 -6.24 -6.73
C GLN A 211 -6.32 -6.60 -7.18
N MET A 212 -7.15 -7.00 -6.23
CA MET A 212 -8.59 -7.17 -6.44
C MET A 212 -9.28 -5.81 -6.28
N GLY A 213 -9.06 -4.93 -7.27
CA GLY A 213 -9.56 -3.56 -7.25
C GLY A 213 -11.09 -3.51 -7.17
N THR A 214 -11.58 -2.71 -6.25
CA THR A 214 -13.00 -2.44 -6.07
C THR A 214 -13.26 -0.95 -6.23
N GLU A 215 -14.53 -0.58 -6.29
CA GLU A 215 -14.92 0.83 -6.40
C GLU A 215 -14.37 1.70 -5.26
N ASP A 216 -14.26 1.13 -4.04
CA ASP A 216 -13.78 1.83 -2.86
C ASP A 216 -12.27 1.82 -2.69
N GLN A 217 -11.57 0.92 -3.40
CA GLN A 217 -10.13 0.77 -3.23
C GLN A 217 -9.44 0.23 -4.47
N GLY A 218 -8.36 0.92 -4.87
CA GLY A 218 -7.54 0.52 -6.01
C GLY A 218 -8.18 0.93 -7.34
N TRP A 219 -8.54 2.20 -7.44
CA TRP A 219 -9.26 2.78 -8.59
C TRP A 219 -8.58 2.49 -9.94
N VAL A 220 -7.23 2.44 -10.02
CA VAL A 220 -6.50 2.10 -11.25
C VAL A 220 -6.84 0.68 -11.71
N ALA A 221 -6.73 -0.30 -10.81
CA ALA A 221 -7.07 -1.68 -11.12
C ALA A 221 -8.58 -1.84 -11.37
N HIS A 222 -9.42 -1.17 -10.58
CA HIS A 222 -10.87 -1.19 -10.74
C HIS A 222 -11.29 -0.73 -12.15
N PHE A 223 -10.78 0.41 -12.61
CA PHE A 223 -11.10 0.95 -13.95
C PHE A 223 -10.65 0.00 -15.07
N LEU A 224 -9.46 -0.60 -14.94
CA LEU A 224 -8.99 -1.61 -15.88
C LEU A 224 -9.87 -2.87 -15.89
N ILE A 225 -10.26 -3.38 -14.72
CA ILE A 225 -11.13 -4.56 -14.59
C ILE A 225 -12.48 -4.27 -15.26
N ARG A 226 -13.10 -3.13 -14.96
CA ARG A 226 -14.37 -2.72 -15.58
C ARG A 226 -14.25 -2.62 -17.08
N ALA A 227 -13.21 -1.93 -17.58
CA ALA A 227 -12.97 -1.77 -19.00
C ALA A 227 -12.76 -3.12 -19.72
N LEU A 228 -11.98 -4.04 -19.13
CA LEU A 228 -11.75 -5.39 -19.68
C LEU A 228 -13.02 -6.24 -19.71
N ASN A 229 -13.94 -6.01 -18.75
CA ASN A 229 -15.23 -6.69 -18.72
C ASN A 229 -16.28 -6.06 -19.64
N GLY A 230 -16.02 -4.86 -20.21
CA GLY A 230 -17.01 -4.12 -20.98
C GLY A 230 -18.08 -3.47 -20.11
N GLU A 231 -17.77 -3.21 -18.86
CA GLU A 231 -18.66 -2.60 -17.89
C GLU A 231 -18.41 -1.09 -17.79
N PRO A 232 -19.44 -0.26 -17.53
CA PRO A 232 -19.27 1.19 -17.39
C PRO A 232 -18.43 1.52 -16.16
N ILE A 233 -17.67 2.61 -16.22
CA ILE A 233 -16.88 3.18 -15.12
C ILE A 233 -17.64 4.34 -14.51
N THR A 234 -17.83 4.34 -13.19
CA THR A 234 -18.37 5.48 -12.45
C THR A 234 -17.22 6.33 -11.89
N ILE A 235 -17.20 7.61 -12.24
CA ILE A 235 -16.31 8.63 -11.66
C ILE A 235 -17.08 9.39 -10.59
N TYR A 236 -16.55 9.44 -9.38
CA TYR A 236 -17.08 10.29 -8.32
C TYR A 236 -16.38 11.65 -8.37
N GLY A 237 -17.16 12.72 -8.54
CA GLY A 237 -16.67 14.06 -8.85
C GLY A 237 -16.55 14.31 -10.35
N ASP A 238 -15.64 15.20 -10.76
CA ASP A 238 -15.49 15.64 -12.16
C ASP A 238 -14.40 14.91 -12.96
N GLY A 239 -13.68 14.00 -12.32
CA GLY A 239 -12.60 13.21 -12.93
C GLY A 239 -11.29 13.96 -13.14
N ARG A 240 -11.19 15.23 -12.73
CA ARG A 240 -9.99 16.07 -12.82
C ARG A 240 -9.08 15.96 -11.59
N GLN A 241 -9.55 15.25 -10.56
CA GLN A 241 -8.75 15.01 -9.36
C GLN A 241 -7.47 14.25 -9.69
N VAL A 242 -6.36 14.71 -9.12
CA VAL A 242 -5.01 14.20 -9.42
C VAL A 242 -4.46 13.38 -8.27
N ARG A 243 -3.88 12.25 -8.60
CA ARG A 243 -3.11 11.37 -7.69
C ARG A 243 -1.82 10.95 -8.36
N ASP A 244 -0.78 10.78 -7.58
CA ASP A 244 0.38 10.04 -8.04
C ASP A 244 0.16 8.55 -7.84
N VAL A 245 0.55 7.77 -8.84
CA VAL A 245 0.35 6.33 -8.86
C VAL A 245 1.70 5.61 -8.89
N LEU A 246 1.85 4.58 -8.06
CA LEU A 246 3.09 3.80 -7.94
C LEU A 246 2.84 2.33 -8.24
N PHE A 247 3.67 1.75 -9.10
CA PHE A 247 3.56 0.33 -9.44
C PHE A 247 3.97 -0.58 -8.28
N ALA A 248 3.32 -1.73 -8.15
CA ALA A 248 3.52 -2.64 -7.02
C ALA A 248 4.96 -3.10 -6.83
N ALA A 249 5.71 -3.34 -7.92
CA ALA A 249 7.11 -3.77 -7.83
C ALA A 249 7.99 -2.70 -7.18
N ASP A 250 7.78 -1.41 -7.53
CA ASP A 250 8.51 -0.29 -6.91
C ASP A 250 8.16 -0.13 -5.43
N THR A 251 6.89 -0.35 -5.09
CA THR A 251 6.42 -0.36 -3.70
C THR A 251 7.12 -1.46 -2.90
N VAL A 252 7.16 -2.69 -3.43
CA VAL A 252 7.83 -3.83 -2.80
C VAL A 252 9.31 -3.54 -2.60
N GLN A 253 9.98 -2.96 -3.60
CA GLN A 253 11.38 -2.56 -3.46
C GLN A 253 11.58 -1.54 -2.33
N ALA A 254 10.67 -0.56 -2.17
CA ALA A 254 10.75 0.41 -1.08
C ALA A 254 10.60 -0.26 0.31
N TYR A 255 9.72 -1.25 0.46
CA TYR A 255 9.59 -2.01 1.71
C TYR A 255 10.86 -2.82 2.02
N VAL A 256 11.42 -3.52 1.04
CA VAL A 256 12.66 -4.29 1.19
C VAL A 256 13.81 -3.35 1.56
N SER A 257 13.98 -2.24 0.84
CA SER A 257 15.02 -1.23 1.12
C SER A 257 14.87 -0.59 2.50
N ALA A 258 13.64 -0.35 2.98
CA ALA A 258 13.40 0.17 4.32
C ALA A 258 13.85 -0.82 5.40
N TRP A 259 13.65 -2.13 5.18
CA TRP A 259 14.16 -3.16 6.07
C TRP A 259 15.68 -3.26 6.04
N GLU A 260 16.28 -3.36 4.86
CA GLU A 260 17.74 -3.46 4.69
C GLU A 260 18.50 -2.27 5.28
N ARG A 261 17.88 -1.08 5.26
CA ARG A 261 18.45 0.17 5.76
C ARG A 261 17.87 0.61 7.10
N ILE A 262 17.24 -0.28 7.85
CA ILE A 262 16.43 0.08 9.01
C ILE A 262 17.20 0.90 10.05
N GLU A 263 18.46 0.61 10.31
CA GLU A 263 19.27 1.37 11.28
C GLU A 263 19.53 2.83 10.84
N GLN A 264 19.46 3.11 9.53
CA GLN A 264 19.63 4.46 8.97
C GLN A 264 18.32 5.24 8.92
N VAL A 265 17.17 4.53 8.90
CA VAL A 265 15.84 5.13 8.68
C VAL A 265 14.89 4.94 9.85
N LYS A 266 15.33 4.29 10.93
CA LYS A 266 14.48 4.04 12.10
C LYS A 266 13.91 5.33 12.69
N GLY A 267 12.64 5.25 13.11
CA GLY A 267 11.91 6.38 13.68
C GLY A 267 11.54 7.47 12.66
N ARG A 268 11.59 7.15 11.35
CA ARG A 268 11.25 8.10 10.29
C ARG A 268 10.02 7.66 9.51
N ALA A 269 9.26 8.64 9.04
CA ALA A 269 8.19 8.45 8.07
C ALA A 269 8.63 8.96 6.70
N PHE A 270 8.18 8.28 5.65
CA PHE A 270 8.45 8.61 4.26
C PHE A 270 7.18 8.56 3.43
N ASN A 271 6.99 9.56 2.58
CA ASN A 271 5.98 9.49 1.54
C ASN A 271 6.39 8.50 0.46
N LEU A 272 5.49 7.60 0.11
CA LEU A 272 5.72 6.58 -0.90
C LEU A 272 4.63 6.66 -1.98
N GLY A 273 5.01 7.10 -3.15
CA GLY A 273 4.15 7.28 -4.30
C GLY A 273 4.95 7.39 -5.59
N GLY A 274 4.26 7.66 -6.68
CA GLY A 274 4.89 7.83 -7.99
C GLY A 274 5.52 9.20 -8.20
N GLY A 275 5.25 10.16 -7.31
CA GLY A 275 5.74 11.53 -7.41
C GLY A 275 5.14 12.30 -8.60
N ALA A 276 5.70 13.49 -8.86
CA ALA A 276 5.18 14.38 -9.91
C ALA A 276 5.21 13.76 -11.31
N ALA A 277 6.19 12.92 -11.62
CA ALA A 277 6.28 12.26 -12.93
C ALA A 277 5.15 11.25 -13.19
N ASN A 278 4.58 10.67 -12.14
CA ASN A 278 3.46 9.72 -12.21
C ASN A 278 2.16 10.31 -11.64
N ALA A 279 2.03 11.64 -11.63
CA ALA A 279 0.81 12.33 -11.25
C ALA A 279 -0.19 12.34 -12.43
N ILE A 280 -1.38 11.79 -12.22
CA ILE A 280 -2.39 11.65 -13.24
C ILE A 280 -3.80 11.97 -12.72
N SER A 281 -4.66 12.49 -13.61
CA SER A 281 -6.09 12.59 -13.32
C SER A 281 -6.82 11.29 -13.69
N LEU A 282 -8.04 11.12 -13.16
CA LEU A 282 -8.87 9.97 -13.51
C LEU A 282 -9.20 9.96 -15.02
N ARG A 283 -9.40 11.14 -15.60
CA ARG A 283 -9.65 11.28 -17.04
C ARG A 283 -8.46 10.85 -17.88
N GLN A 284 -7.22 11.21 -17.47
CA GLN A 284 -6.00 10.78 -18.14
C GLN A 284 -5.82 9.25 -18.09
N LEU A 285 -6.14 8.63 -16.94
CA LEU A 285 -6.12 7.17 -16.85
C LEU A 285 -7.12 6.53 -17.81
N ILE A 286 -8.37 7.03 -17.85
CA ILE A 286 -9.40 6.48 -18.74
C ILE A 286 -8.98 6.63 -20.21
N ALA A 287 -8.47 7.78 -20.60
CA ALA A 287 -7.97 7.99 -21.98
C ALA A 287 -6.86 6.99 -22.34
N HIS A 288 -5.95 6.69 -21.39
CA HIS A 288 -4.92 5.68 -21.61
C HIS A 288 -5.47 4.24 -21.64
N ILE A 289 -6.47 3.92 -20.83
CA ILE A 289 -7.17 2.62 -20.88
C ILE A 289 -7.86 2.46 -22.25
N GLU A 290 -8.56 3.48 -22.75
CA GLU A 290 -9.17 3.47 -24.07
C GLU A 290 -8.15 3.22 -25.19
N TYR A 291 -6.99 3.88 -25.11
CA TYR A 291 -5.86 3.66 -26.01
C TYR A 291 -5.39 2.19 -25.99
N LEU A 292 -5.16 1.61 -24.79
CA LEU A 292 -4.73 0.21 -24.64
C LEU A 292 -5.79 -0.81 -25.10
N MET A 293 -7.06 -0.45 -25.00
CA MET A 293 -8.19 -1.30 -25.41
C MET A 293 -8.57 -1.15 -26.87
N GLY A 294 -8.14 -0.09 -27.55
CA GLY A 294 -8.56 0.26 -28.91
C GLY A 294 -10.05 0.59 -29.04
N ARG A 295 -10.71 0.93 -27.93
CA ARG A 295 -12.15 1.23 -27.89
C ARG A 295 -12.48 2.21 -26.77
N LYS A 296 -13.59 2.91 -26.92
CA LYS A 296 -14.14 3.79 -25.87
C LYS A 296 -14.69 2.97 -24.71
N VAL A 297 -14.64 3.59 -23.52
CA VAL A 297 -15.22 3.06 -22.29
C VAL A 297 -16.39 3.95 -21.90
N GLU A 298 -17.52 3.33 -21.56
CA GLU A 298 -18.67 4.06 -21.04
C GLU A 298 -18.35 4.61 -19.64
N VAL A 299 -18.57 5.93 -19.46
CA VAL A 299 -18.29 6.63 -18.20
C VAL A 299 -19.54 7.32 -17.69
N SER A 300 -19.85 7.12 -16.43
CA SER A 300 -20.87 7.85 -15.68
C SER A 300 -20.24 8.70 -14.58
N TYR A 301 -20.93 9.71 -14.09
CA TYR A 301 -20.46 10.61 -13.05
C TYR A 301 -21.41 10.56 -11.84
N GLY A 302 -20.83 10.44 -10.64
CA GLY A 302 -21.53 10.52 -9.37
C GLY A 302 -21.06 11.71 -8.53
N ASP A 303 -21.71 11.94 -7.40
CA ASP A 303 -21.36 13.00 -6.47
C ASP A 303 -19.95 12.79 -5.86
N TRP A 304 -19.34 13.88 -5.41
CA TRP A 304 -18.06 13.81 -4.69
C TRP A 304 -18.16 12.97 -3.44
N ARG A 305 -17.20 12.10 -3.21
CA ARG A 305 -17.09 11.33 -1.98
C ARG A 305 -16.57 12.18 -0.83
N ALA A 306 -17.08 11.96 0.37
CA ALA A 306 -16.60 12.63 1.58
C ALA A 306 -15.11 12.34 1.80
N GLY A 307 -14.31 13.37 2.13
CA GLY A 307 -12.89 13.24 2.38
C GLY A 307 -12.04 12.93 1.14
N ASP A 308 -12.60 13.07 -0.08
CA ASP A 308 -11.80 12.91 -1.29
C ASP A 308 -11.01 14.18 -1.60
N GLN A 309 -9.71 14.00 -1.84
CA GLN A 309 -8.78 15.08 -2.18
C GLN A 309 -8.94 15.44 -3.67
N ARG A 310 -8.97 16.72 -4.01
CA ARG A 310 -8.89 17.15 -5.42
C ARG A 310 -7.49 16.99 -5.99
N TYR A 311 -6.48 17.08 -5.13
CA TYR A 311 -5.07 16.90 -5.48
C TYR A 311 -4.33 16.21 -4.34
N TYR A 312 -3.56 15.20 -4.65
CA TYR A 312 -2.49 14.69 -3.80
C TYR A 312 -1.40 14.07 -4.69
N VAL A 313 -0.19 14.56 -4.54
CA VAL A 313 1.03 14.00 -5.14
C VAL A 313 2.09 13.97 -4.06
N SER A 314 2.76 12.84 -3.90
CA SER A 314 3.83 12.64 -2.92
C SER A 314 5.11 13.36 -3.33
N ASP A 315 5.71 14.12 -2.42
CA ASP A 315 7.14 14.43 -2.54
C ASP A 315 7.93 13.19 -2.09
N THR A 316 8.53 12.50 -3.04
CA THR A 316 9.23 11.23 -2.82
C THR A 316 10.74 11.38 -2.63
N ARG A 317 11.26 12.60 -2.67
CA ARG A 317 12.72 12.86 -2.63
C ARG A 317 13.37 12.32 -1.36
N ALA A 318 12.73 12.48 -0.20
CA ALA A 318 13.25 11.96 1.07
C ALA A 318 13.31 10.43 1.09
N ALA A 319 12.23 9.75 0.61
CA ALA A 319 12.18 8.30 0.49
C ALA A 319 13.26 7.79 -0.48
N ARG A 320 13.31 8.37 -1.67
CA ARG A 320 14.28 7.96 -2.71
C ARG A 320 15.72 8.07 -2.23
N HIS A 321 16.07 9.18 -1.60
CA HIS A 321 17.43 9.39 -1.06
C HIS A 321 17.74 8.41 0.08
N ALA A 322 16.87 8.32 1.09
CA ALA A 322 17.13 7.52 2.28
C ALA A 322 17.10 6.00 2.00
N LEU A 323 16.21 5.55 1.14
CA LEU A 323 16.04 4.14 0.79
C LEU A 323 16.84 3.72 -0.46
N GLY A 324 17.46 4.67 -1.17
CA GLY A 324 18.23 4.39 -2.38
C GLY A 324 17.37 3.87 -3.53
N LEU A 325 16.16 4.44 -3.70
CA LEU A 325 15.23 4.00 -4.73
C LEU A 325 15.55 4.62 -6.09
N ALA A 326 15.45 3.81 -7.13
CA ALA A 326 15.51 4.26 -8.52
C ALA A 326 14.29 5.13 -8.91
N GLU A 327 14.28 5.65 -10.14
CA GLU A 327 13.06 6.24 -10.69
C GLU A 327 11.95 5.19 -10.75
N PRO A 328 10.71 5.55 -10.36
CA PRO A 328 9.61 4.61 -10.38
C PRO A 328 9.22 4.24 -11.82
N THR A 329 8.64 3.07 -11.98
CA THR A 329 8.05 2.63 -13.24
C THR A 329 7.10 3.70 -13.78
N ASP A 330 7.28 4.11 -15.04
CA ASP A 330 6.36 5.02 -15.74
C ASP A 330 4.94 4.48 -15.66
N TRP A 331 3.97 5.35 -15.33
CA TRP A 331 2.61 4.92 -15.05
C TRP A 331 1.92 4.27 -16.25
N LYS A 332 2.21 4.70 -17.51
CA LYS A 332 1.64 4.10 -18.71
C LYS A 332 2.15 2.69 -18.91
N ARG A 333 3.46 2.49 -18.69
CA ARG A 333 4.08 1.16 -18.72
C ARG A 333 3.47 0.27 -17.63
N GLY A 334 3.36 0.77 -16.40
CA GLY A 334 2.80 0.01 -15.28
C GLY A 334 1.33 -0.38 -15.50
N VAL A 335 0.51 0.54 -16.07
CA VAL A 335 -0.89 0.25 -16.42
C VAL A 335 -0.96 -0.81 -17.53
N ALA A 336 -0.07 -0.77 -18.54
CA ALA A 336 0.01 -1.81 -19.55
C ALA A 336 0.36 -3.17 -18.96
N LEU A 337 1.35 -3.26 -18.08
CA LEU A 337 1.72 -4.48 -17.36
C LEU A 337 0.55 -5.05 -16.53
N LEU A 338 -0.19 -4.18 -15.83
CA LEU A 338 -1.38 -4.61 -15.10
C LEU A 338 -2.48 -5.13 -16.05
N ALA A 339 -2.68 -4.46 -17.19
CA ALA A 339 -3.66 -4.92 -18.19
C ALA A 339 -3.29 -6.30 -18.78
N GLU A 340 -2.01 -6.56 -19.03
CA GLU A 340 -1.51 -7.86 -19.48
C GLU A 340 -1.76 -8.93 -18.43
N TRP A 341 -1.42 -8.65 -17.17
CA TRP A 341 -1.66 -9.57 -16.05
C TRP A 341 -3.14 -9.91 -15.90
N LEU A 342 -4.04 -8.90 -15.94
CA LEU A 342 -5.49 -9.13 -15.84
C LEU A 342 -6.04 -9.97 -17.00
N ARG A 343 -5.52 -9.78 -18.22
CA ARG A 343 -5.90 -10.62 -19.38
C ARG A 343 -5.44 -12.07 -19.21
N ALA A 344 -4.23 -12.29 -18.71
CA ALA A 344 -3.68 -13.62 -18.43
C ALA A 344 -4.50 -14.35 -17.35
N GLU A 345 -4.80 -13.67 -16.24
CA GLU A 345 -5.67 -14.19 -15.17
C GLU A 345 -7.05 -14.62 -15.71
N LYS A 346 -7.66 -13.77 -16.55
CA LYS A 346 -8.99 -14.05 -17.13
C LYS A 346 -8.96 -15.25 -18.10
N SER A 347 -7.85 -15.47 -18.80
CA SER A 347 -7.68 -16.56 -19.75
C SER A 347 -7.19 -17.87 -19.12
N GLY A 348 -6.91 -17.89 -17.81
CA GLY A 348 -6.36 -19.05 -17.10
C GLY A 348 -4.94 -19.43 -17.55
N ARG A 349 -4.22 -18.53 -18.21
CA ARG A 349 -2.82 -18.76 -18.59
C ARG A 349 -1.91 -18.63 -17.37
N PRO A 350 -0.88 -19.50 -17.25
CA PRO A 350 0.14 -19.33 -16.20
C PRO A 350 0.79 -17.95 -16.31
N GLU A 351 1.04 -17.34 -15.17
CA GLU A 351 1.74 -16.06 -15.06
C GLU A 351 3.15 -16.22 -15.66
N ALA A 352 3.45 -15.46 -16.71
CA ALA A 352 4.83 -15.33 -17.18
C ALA A 352 5.64 -14.66 -16.08
N ALA A 353 6.82 -15.20 -15.74
CA ALA A 353 7.73 -14.52 -14.81
C ALA A 353 7.99 -13.11 -15.33
N PRO A 354 7.93 -12.06 -14.48
CA PRO A 354 8.26 -10.72 -14.92
C PRO A 354 9.70 -10.71 -15.41
N THR A 355 9.89 -10.53 -16.70
CA THR A 355 11.20 -10.21 -17.28
C THR A 355 11.56 -8.80 -16.82
N VAL A 356 12.31 -8.73 -15.73
CA VAL A 356 13.07 -7.51 -15.40
C VAL A 356 14.26 -7.51 -16.38
N GLU A 357 14.06 -6.93 -17.55
CA GLU A 357 15.21 -6.46 -18.32
C GLU A 357 15.83 -5.32 -17.54
N ALA A 358 17.02 -5.59 -16.98
CA ALA A 358 17.89 -4.57 -16.44
C ALA A 358 18.25 -3.59 -17.56
N ALA A 359 17.88 -2.33 -17.39
CA ALA A 359 18.40 -1.21 -18.17
C ALA A 359 19.28 -0.36 -17.26
#